data_ee2a2755a485db78e877a77c96491214
#
_entry.id   ee2a2755a485db78e877a77c96491214
#
_cell.length_a   1.000
_cell.length_b   1.000
_cell.length_c   1.000
_cell.angle_alpha   90.00
_cell.angle_beta   90.00
_cell.angle_gamma   90.00
#
_symmetry.space_group_name_H-M   'P 1'
#
loop_
_entity.id
_entity.type
_entity.pdbx_description
1 polymer ?
#
loop_
_entity_poly.entity_id
_entity_poly.type
_entity_poly.pdbx_seq_one_letter_code
_entity_poly.pdbx_strand_id
1 'polypeptide(L)'
;LNMHSRLRELILTNTKIDEILIFPSKFFPGVSFGYSHLSIITLERCDKKSAFDNTFRIIQGFNSSSEFGALLGNERERPENLQIFSFKQRDILENEQCRVILAESKTSTLLSQSAQKLGDVADVVTGFYTGDNLRFIKASGKDVKGAKNYDVIDPATVVRCTSLYGIPDVEEGYVPYIKSAAKRRYVRQSDEWFVRWDKATIDFYNKNKKSRFQNSSFYFKTGIGIPMVKSSTIRAFLMADHVFDQSIVGIFPKDPSRLYYLLAVMNSDTINDLVHAINPTANNSSNYIKQLPYIE
;
A
#
# COMPACT_ATOMS: atom_id res chain seq x y z
N LEU A 1 -11.67 10.93 1.72
CA LEU A 1 -12.36 10.46 2.95
C LEU A 1 -11.60 9.34 3.71
N ASN A 2 -10.63 8.65 3.08
CA ASN A 2 -9.95 7.49 3.70
C ASN A 2 -9.11 7.81 4.94
N MET A 3 -8.63 9.03 5.09
CA MET A 3 -7.82 9.45 6.26
C MET A 3 -8.65 10.09 7.38
N HIS A 4 -9.97 10.18 7.25
CA HIS A 4 -10.81 10.96 8.16
C HIS A 4 -11.94 10.11 8.75
N SER A 5 -11.61 9.18 9.65
CA SER A 5 -12.61 8.33 10.31
C SER A 5 -13.69 9.15 11.03
N ARG A 6 -13.30 10.21 11.73
CA ARG A 6 -14.25 11.13 12.41
C ARG A 6 -15.21 11.82 11.44
N LEU A 7 -14.75 12.21 10.24
CA LEU A 7 -15.63 12.80 9.24
C LEU A 7 -16.61 11.77 8.69
N ARG A 8 -16.17 10.52 8.45
CA ARG A 8 -17.07 9.44 8.05
C ARG A 8 -18.13 9.17 9.12
N GLU A 9 -17.71 9.04 10.36
CA GLU A 9 -18.61 8.86 11.47
C GLU A 9 -19.63 10.01 11.56
N LEU A 10 -19.18 11.26 11.43
CA LEU A 10 -20.05 12.44 11.43
C LEU A 10 -21.12 12.37 10.32
N ILE A 11 -20.71 12.06 9.10
CA ILE A 11 -21.62 11.91 7.96
C ILE A 11 -22.60 10.78 8.21
N LEU A 12 -22.12 9.60 8.58
CA LEU A 12 -22.94 8.41 8.79
C LEU A 12 -23.93 8.54 9.97
N THR A 13 -23.67 9.45 10.92
CA THR A 13 -24.53 9.63 12.11
C THR A 13 -25.49 10.82 12.04
N ASN A 14 -25.22 11.81 11.16
CA ASN A 14 -25.99 13.05 11.13
C ASN A 14 -26.63 13.35 9.78
N THR A 15 -26.46 12.44 8.81
CA THR A 15 -27.07 12.59 7.48
C THR A 15 -27.60 11.25 6.98
N LYS A 16 -28.68 11.29 6.19
CA LYS A 16 -29.03 10.20 5.30
C LYS A 16 -28.20 10.34 4.03
N ILE A 17 -27.42 9.34 3.72
CA ILE A 17 -26.79 9.24 2.41
C ILE A 17 -27.85 8.68 1.47
N ASP A 18 -28.09 9.34 0.36
CA ASP A 18 -28.97 8.85 -0.70
C ASP A 18 -28.17 7.97 -1.65
N GLU A 19 -27.11 8.53 -2.22
CA GLU A 19 -26.30 7.83 -3.20
C GLU A 19 -24.83 8.32 -3.20
N ILE A 20 -23.93 7.42 -3.52
CA ILE A 20 -22.52 7.73 -3.79
C ILE A 20 -22.18 7.25 -5.22
N LEU A 21 -21.77 8.18 -6.08
CA LEU A 21 -21.28 7.88 -7.41
C LEU A 21 -19.75 7.92 -7.41
N ILE A 22 -19.09 6.90 -7.96
CA ILE A 22 -17.64 6.82 -8.02
C ILE A 22 -17.20 6.81 -9.49
N PHE A 23 -16.39 7.78 -9.86
CA PHE A 23 -15.87 7.98 -11.21
C PHE A 23 -14.38 7.66 -11.29
N PRO A 24 -13.90 7.08 -12.40
CA PRO A 24 -12.48 6.87 -12.62
C PRO A 24 -11.71 8.20 -12.69
N SER A 25 -10.42 8.16 -12.41
CA SER A 25 -9.55 9.35 -12.31
C SER A 25 -9.51 10.25 -13.55
N LYS A 26 -9.81 9.69 -14.73
CA LYS A 26 -9.78 10.40 -16.04
C LYS A 26 -11.17 10.63 -16.63
N PHE A 27 -12.20 10.52 -15.82
CA PHE A 27 -13.59 10.63 -16.31
C PHE A 27 -13.92 12.01 -16.85
N PHE A 28 -13.45 13.08 -16.20
CA PHE A 28 -13.72 14.45 -16.61
C PHE A 28 -12.63 14.97 -17.56
N PRO A 29 -13.00 15.52 -18.74
CA PRO A 29 -12.04 16.06 -19.70
C PRO A 29 -11.14 17.15 -19.09
N GLY A 30 -9.85 17.08 -19.36
CA GLY A 30 -8.87 18.07 -18.90
C GLY A 30 -8.50 17.97 -17.42
N VAL A 31 -9.08 17.02 -16.69
CA VAL A 31 -8.81 16.81 -15.27
C VAL A 31 -8.28 15.42 -15.06
N SER A 32 -7.17 15.31 -14.33
CA SER A 32 -6.61 14.03 -13.92
C SER A 32 -6.37 14.03 -12.41
N PHE A 33 -7.01 13.11 -11.72
CA PHE A 33 -6.84 12.91 -10.28
C PHE A 33 -5.71 11.90 -9.97
N GLY A 34 -4.83 11.64 -10.92
CA GLY A 34 -3.80 10.62 -10.80
C GLY A 34 -4.41 9.24 -10.68
N TYR A 35 -4.17 8.58 -9.55
CA TYR A 35 -4.74 7.26 -9.24
C TYR A 35 -5.98 7.33 -8.34
N SER A 36 -6.45 8.53 -8.00
CA SER A 36 -7.61 8.71 -7.13
C SER A 36 -8.90 8.75 -7.94
N HIS A 37 -9.96 8.20 -7.38
CA HIS A 37 -11.31 8.33 -7.94
C HIS A 37 -11.96 9.61 -7.42
N LEU A 38 -12.81 10.20 -8.22
CA LEU A 38 -13.72 11.25 -7.77
C LEU A 38 -15.02 10.61 -7.29
N SER A 39 -15.62 11.14 -6.23
CA SER A 39 -16.96 10.72 -5.80
C SER A 39 -17.88 11.92 -5.67
N ILE A 40 -19.14 11.72 -6.07
CA ILE A 40 -20.25 12.61 -5.76
C ILE A 40 -21.08 11.93 -4.70
N ILE A 41 -21.36 12.62 -3.61
CA ILE A 41 -22.16 12.11 -2.48
C ILE A 41 -23.38 13.00 -2.33
N THR A 42 -24.56 12.42 -2.48
CA THR A 42 -25.83 13.06 -2.21
C THR A 42 -26.29 12.69 -0.81
N LEU A 43 -26.56 13.69 0.03
CA LEU A 43 -26.93 13.48 1.42
C LEU A 43 -27.89 14.56 1.93
N GLU A 44 -28.72 14.18 2.90
CA GLU A 44 -29.69 15.04 3.59
C GLU A 44 -29.38 15.04 5.09
N ARG A 45 -29.47 16.20 5.74
CA ARG A 45 -29.31 16.30 7.19
C ARG A 45 -30.48 15.64 7.90
N CYS A 46 -30.21 14.81 8.89
CA CYS A 46 -31.23 14.14 9.68
C CYS A 46 -30.78 13.89 11.13
N ASP A 47 -31.66 13.36 11.95
CA ASP A 47 -31.33 12.86 13.28
C ASP A 47 -30.61 11.52 13.21
N LYS A 48 -29.93 11.18 14.30
CA LYS A 48 -29.09 9.96 14.40
C LYS A 48 -29.88 8.67 14.15
N LYS A 49 -31.11 8.56 14.58
CA LYS A 49 -31.94 7.36 14.39
C LYS A 49 -32.28 7.16 12.93
N SER A 50 -32.72 8.24 12.28
CA SER A 50 -33.03 8.23 10.84
C SER A 50 -31.80 7.89 9.99
N ALA A 51 -30.60 8.40 10.36
CA ALA A 51 -29.34 8.04 9.71
C ALA A 51 -29.02 6.55 9.88
N PHE A 52 -29.18 6.01 11.08
CA PHE A 52 -28.83 4.63 11.41
C PHE A 52 -29.67 3.60 10.64
N ASP A 53 -30.95 3.87 10.41
CA ASP A 53 -31.86 2.98 9.69
C ASP A 53 -31.79 3.16 8.15
N ASN A 54 -31.01 4.14 7.67
CA ASN A 54 -30.94 4.45 6.25
C ASN A 54 -30.17 3.38 5.46
N THR A 55 -30.68 3.12 4.26
CA THR A 55 -29.99 2.28 3.24
C THR A 55 -29.68 3.16 2.04
N PHE A 56 -28.46 3.10 1.54
CA PHE A 56 -28.00 3.90 0.40
C PHE A 56 -27.29 3.04 -0.66
N ARG A 57 -27.13 3.61 -1.84
CA ARG A 57 -26.46 2.94 -2.97
C ARG A 57 -25.10 3.54 -3.26
N ILE A 58 -24.18 2.70 -3.71
CA ILE A 58 -22.92 3.14 -4.31
C ILE A 58 -22.88 2.61 -5.73
N ILE A 59 -22.63 3.49 -6.68
CA ILE A 59 -22.61 3.17 -8.12
C ILE A 59 -21.21 3.50 -8.65
N GLN A 60 -20.59 2.53 -9.31
CA GLN A 60 -19.29 2.68 -9.97
C GLN A 60 -19.27 1.97 -11.32
N GLY A 61 -18.17 2.14 -12.07
CA GLY A 61 -17.99 1.49 -13.37
C GLY A 61 -18.34 2.39 -14.57
N PHE A 62 -18.48 3.71 -14.35
CA PHE A 62 -18.70 4.67 -15.43
C PHE A 62 -17.51 4.72 -16.37
N ASN A 63 -17.75 4.54 -17.69
CA ASN A 63 -16.74 4.65 -18.74
C ASN A 63 -16.83 5.98 -19.51
N SER A 64 -18.01 6.60 -19.53
CA SER A 64 -18.26 7.83 -20.28
C SER A 64 -19.27 8.74 -19.61
N SER A 65 -19.26 10.03 -20.01
CA SER A 65 -20.25 11.03 -19.56
C SER A 65 -21.66 10.72 -20.05
N SER A 66 -21.80 10.01 -21.18
CA SER A 66 -23.11 9.58 -21.68
C SER A 66 -23.77 8.54 -20.77
N GLU A 67 -22.99 7.63 -20.20
CA GLU A 67 -23.49 6.66 -19.20
C GLU A 67 -23.99 7.35 -17.94
N PHE A 68 -23.31 8.40 -17.51
CA PHE A 68 -23.76 9.22 -16.38
C PHE A 68 -25.06 9.98 -16.74
N GLY A 69 -25.16 10.53 -17.95
CA GLY A 69 -26.37 11.18 -18.45
C GLY A 69 -27.57 10.21 -18.54
N ALA A 70 -27.34 8.98 -18.99
CA ALA A 70 -28.36 7.92 -19.02
C ALA A 70 -28.86 7.56 -17.63
N LEU A 71 -27.97 7.47 -16.64
CA LEU A 71 -28.35 7.22 -15.25
C LEU A 71 -29.25 8.32 -14.67
N LEU A 72 -29.00 9.58 -15.03
CA LEU A 72 -29.81 10.72 -14.58
C LEU A 72 -31.16 10.84 -15.31
N GLY A 73 -31.26 10.31 -16.54
CA GLY A 73 -32.42 10.50 -17.41
C GLY A 73 -33.51 9.46 -17.30
N ASN A 74 -33.20 8.20 -17.08
CA ASN A 74 -34.21 7.14 -17.00
C ASN A 74 -33.67 5.83 -16.45
N GLU A 75 -34.33 5.22 -15.46
CA GLU A 75 -33.91 3.93 -14.87
C GLU A 75 -33.96 2.74 -15.83
N ARG A 76 -34.62 2.86 -16.98
CA ARG A 76 -34.78 1.77 -17.96
C ARG A 76 -33.58 1.55 -18.87
N GLU A 77 -32.66 2.52 -18.95
CA GLU A 77 -31.49 2.46 -19.82
C GLU A 77 -30.17 2.39 -19.03
N ARG A 78 -30.17 1.70 -17.91
CA ARG A 78 -28.94 1.54 -17.12
C ARG A 78 -27.87 0.82 -17.93
N PRO A 79 -26.66 1.40 -18.04
CA PRO A 79 -25.52 0.72 -18.66
C PRO A 79 -25.20 -0.58 -17.93
N GLU A 80 -25.01 -1.69 -18.65
CA GLU A 80 -24.76 -3.01 -18.10
C GLU A 80 -23.45 -3.11 -17.29
N ASN A 81 -22.49 -2.21 -17.54
CA ASN A 81 -21.19 -2.15 -16.89
C ASN A 81 -21.23 -1.50 -15.48
N LEU A 82 -22.34 -0.90 -15.11
CA LEU A 82 -22.44 -0.26 -13.79
C LEU A 82 -22.60 -1.29 -12.68
N GLN A 83 -21.72 -1.20 -11.69
CA GLN A 83 -21.80 -1.97 -10.47
C GLN A 83 -22.55 -1.16 -9.41
N ILE A 84 -23.59 -1.75 -8.84
CA ILE A 84 -24.43 -1.12 -7.82
C ILE A 84 -24.34 -1.94 -6.53
N PHE A 85 -23.92 -1.29 -5.47
CA PHE A 85 -23.84 -1.86 -4.14
C PHE A 85 -24.87 -1.17 -3.22
N SER A 86 -25.50 -1.92 -2.34
CA SER A 86 -26.44 -1.40 -1.35
C SER A 86 -25.90 -1.63 0.06
N PHE A 87 -25.91 -0.59 0.88
CA PHE A 87 -25.40 -0.61 2.25
C PHE A 87 -26.37 0.01 3.24
N LYS A 88 -26.46 -0.56 4.44
CA LYS A 88 -27.07 0.11 5.58
C LYS A 88 -26.03 0.96 6.30
N GLN A 89 -26.39 2.20 6.68
CA GLN A 89 -25.42 3.10 7.34
C GLN A 89 -24.92 2.53 8.67
N ARG A 90 -25.76 1.85 9.43
CA ARG A 90 -25.36 1.19 10.68
C ARG A 90 -24.26 0.15 10.49
N ASP A 91 -24.35 -0.65 9.40
CA ASP A 91 -23.36 -1.71 9.13
C ASP A 91 -21.98 -1.10 8.82
N ILE A 92 -21.97 0.09 8.19
CA ILE A 92 -20.73 0.84 7.94
C ILE A 92 -20.16 1.42 9.23
N LEU A 93 -21.00 1.85 10.17
CA LEU A 93 -20.56 2.36 11.48
C LEU A 93 -19.88 1.29 12.33
N GLU A 94 -20.26 0.03 12.17
CA GLU A 94 -19.64 -1.13 12.84
C GLU A 94 -18.29 -1.51 12.23
N ASN A 95 -18.03 -1.13 10.99
CA ASN A 95 -16.75 -1.40 10.34
C ASN A 95 -15.61 -0.58 10.98
N GLU A 96 -14.42 -1.15 11.01
CA GLU A 96 -13.22 -0.45 11.48
C GLU A 96 -13.06 0.90 10.77
N GLN A 97 -12.93 1.96 11.56
CA GLN A 97 -12.84 3.35 11.06
C GLN A 97 -14.02 3.79 10.19
N CYS A 98 -15.19 3.17 10.32
CA CYS A 98 -16.38 3.45 9.51
C CYS A 98 -16.09 3.40 8.00
N ARG A 99 -15.38 2.38 7.52
CA ARG A 99 -15.03 2.23 6.11
C ARG A 99 -16.14 1.56 5.31
N VAL A 100 -16.40 2.11 4.14
CA VAL A 100 -17.17 1.41 3.11
C VAL A 100 -16.22 0.49 2.35
N ILE A 101 -16.52 -0.80 2.32
CA ILE A 101 -15.74 -1.82 1.64
C ILE A 101 -16.53 -2.28 0.40
N LEU A 102 -16.06 -1.85 -0.77
CA LEU A 102 -16.61 -2.28 -2.06
C LEU A 102 -15.90 -3.57 -2.48
N ALA A 103 -16.41 -4.69 -2.03
CA ALA A 103 -15.85 -6.00 -2.34
C ALA A 103 -16.97 -7.02 -2.55
N GLU A 104 -16.66 -8.07 -3.31
CA GLU A 104 -17.54 -9.24 -3.40
C GLU A 104 -17.80 -9.83 -2.01
N SER A 105 -18.92 -10.50 -1.83
CA SER A 105 -19.39 -11.00 -0.54
C SER A 105 -18.37 -11.85 0.23
N LYS A 106 -17.56 -12.65 -0.48
CA LYS A 106 -16.49 -13.47 0.13
C LYS A 106 -15.38 -12.63 0.75
N THR A 107 -14.93 -11.57 0.07
CA THR A 107 -13.87 -10.68 0.54
C THR A 107 -14.33 -9.86 1.76
N SER A 108 -15.57 -9.37 1.74
CA SER A 108 -16.14 -8.64 2.89
C SER A 108 -16.31 -9.55 4.11
N THR A 109 -16.69 -10.81 3.91
CA THR A 109 -16.80 -11.82 4.98
C THR A 109 -15.45 -12.10 5.63
N LEU A 110 -14.38 -12.28 4.84
CA LEU A 110 -13.03 -12.49 5.38
C LEU A 110 -12.54 -11.29 6.19
N LEU A 111 -12.84 -10.06 5.74
CA LEU A 111 -12.48 -8.84 6.48
C LEU A 111 -13.22 -8.68 7.81
N SER A 112 -14.48 -9.12 7.88
CA SER A 112 -15.31 -9.02 9.08
C SER A 112 -15.11 -10.16 10.07
N GLN A 113 -14.78 -11.36 9.60
CA GLN A 113 -14.67 -12.57 10.44
C GLN A 113 -13.28 -12.82 11.01
N SER A 114 -12.23 -12.21 10.44
CA SER A 114 -10.87 -12.44 10.93
C SER A 114 -10.66 -11.74 12.27
N ALA A 115 -10.49 -12.53 13.33
CA ALA A 115 -10.17 -12.04 14.67
C ALA A 115 -8.74 -11.49 14.77
N GLN A 116 -7.82 -11.91 13.88
CA GLN A 116 -6.41 -11.54 13.88
C GLN A 116 -6.02 -10.82 12.59
N LYS A 117 -5.16 -9.82 12.70
CA LYS A 117 -4.63 -9.05 11.57
C LYS A 117 -3.16 -9.37 11.34
N LEU A 118 -2.68 -9.12 10.13
CA LEU A 118 -1.27 -9.30 9.80
C LEU A 118 -0.35 -8.52 10.76
N GLY A 119 -0.74 -7.32 11.19
CA GLY A 119 0.01 -6.52 12.17
C GLY A 119 0.11 -7.13 13.56
N ASP A 120 -0.75 -8.08 13.91
CA ASP A 120 -0.69 -8.79 15.19
C ASP A 120 0.38 -9.88 15.17
N VAL A 121 0.63 -10.50 14.01
CA VAL A 121 1.55 -11.64 13.82
C VAL A 121 2.87 -11.27 13.13
N ALA A 122 2.97 -10.08 12.56
CA ALA A 122 4.17 -9.60 11.87
C ALA A 122 4.39 -8.10 12.08
N ASP A 123 5.65 -7.69 12.14
CA ASP A 123 6.02 -6.29 12.01
C ASP A 123 5.98 -5.89 10.54
N VAL A 124 5.23 -4.84 10.23
CA VAL A 124 5.09 -4.32 8.87
C VAL A 124 5.62 -2.90 8.84
N VAL A 125 6.72 -2.69 8.16
CA VAL A 125 7.49 -1.45 8.21
C VAL A 125 7.88 -0.97 6.81
N THR A 126 8.14 0.32 6.70
CA THR A 126 8.63 0.94 5.46
C THR A 126 10.13 1.13 5.57
N GLY A 127 10.87 0.94 4.49
CA GLY A 127 12.30 1.20 4.43
C GLY A 127 12.64 2.68 4.56
N PHE A 128 13.91 3.04 4.34
CA PHE A 128 14.36 4.39 4.52
C PHE A 128 14.61 5.14 3.20
N TYR A 129 14.69 6.45 3.29
CA TYR A 129 15.10 7.34 2.21
C TYR A 129 16.39 8.05 2.61
N THR A 130 17.39 8.04 1.73
CA THR A 130 18.73 8.57 1.99
C THR A 130 18.78 10.11 2.11
N GLY A 131 17.78 10.80 1.58
CA GLY A 131 17.78 12.26 1.43
C GLY A 131 18.41 12.74 0.12
N ASP A 132 19.30 11.94 -0.47
CA ASP A 132 19.97 12.19 -1.75
C ASP A 132 20.40 10.85 -2.38
N ASN A 133 19.51 10.27 -3.16
CA ASN A 133 19.74 8.95 -3.74
C ASN A 133 20.92 8.92 -4.74
N LEU A 134 21.12 10.00 -5.51
CA LEU A 134 22.21 10.04 -6.49
C LEU A 134 23.59 10.04 -5.82
N ARG A 135 23.70 10.64 -4.65
CA ARG A 135 24.93 10.70 -3.86
C ARG A 135 25.25 9.37 -3.18
N PHE A 136 24.22 8.68 -2.66
CA PHE A 136 24.42 7.58 -1.72
C PHE A 136 24.10 6.19 -2.28
N ILE A 137 23.53 6.11 -3.47
CA ILE A 137 23.15 4.82 -4.08
C ILE A 137 23.92 4.62 -5.38
N LYS A 138 24.47 3.40 -5.54
CA LYS A 138 25.12 2.95 -6.78
C LYS A 138 24.41 1.71 -7.31
N ALA A 139 24.51 1.50 -8.62
CA ALA A 139 23.98 0.33 -9.30
C ALA A 139 25.10 -0.66 -9.64
N SER A 140 24.76 -1.94 -9.83
CA SER A 140 25.70 -2.95 -10.30
C SER A 140 26.11 -2.76 -11.78
N GLY A 141 25.30 -2.04 -12.55
CA GLY A 141 25.52 -1.77 -13.96
C GLY A 141 24.56 -0.74 -14.53
N LYS A 142 24.87 -0.18 -15.69
CA LYS A 142 24.00 0.78 -16.39
C LYS A 142 22.76 0.13 -17.03
N ASP A 143 22.77 -1.17 -17.22
CA ASP A 143 21.68 -2.02 -17.69
C ASP A 143 20.60 -2.27 -16.63
N VAL A 144 20.92 -2.01 -15.35
CA VAL A 144 19.93 -2.07 -14.28
C VAL A 144 18.82 -1.05 -14.54
N LYS A 145 17.57 -1.49 -14.46
CA LYS A 145 16.41 -0.64 -14.71
C LYS A 145 16.41 0.59 -13.78
N GLY A 146 16.47 1.77 -14.38
CA GLY A 146 16.47 3.05 -13.66
C GLY A 146 17.87 3.54 -13.22
N ALA A 147 18.95 2.84 -13.59
CA ALA A 147 20.32 3.19 -13.21
C ALA A 147 20.98 4.27 -14.07
N LYS A 148 20.31 4.78 -15.11
CA LYS A 148 20.88 5.73 -16.08
C LYS A 148 21.69 6.87 -15.43
N ASN A 149 21.14 7.46 -14.36
CA ASN A 149 21.72 8.63 -13.67
C ASN A 149 22.51 8.26 -12.42
N TYR A 150 22.67 6.98 -12.10
CA TYR A 150 23.40 6.52 -10.92
C TYR A 150 24.81 6.08 -11.30
N ASP A 151 25.75 6.25 -10.38
CA ASP A 151 27.07 5.67 -10.50
C ASP A 151 27.01 4.15 -10.43
N VAL A 152 28.01 3.50 -11.01
CA VAL A 152 28.16 2.05 -11.01
C VAL A 152 29.24 1.65 -10.01
N ILE A 153 29.02 0.54 -9.32
CA ILE A 153 29.99 -0.10 -8.43
C ILE A 153 30.14 -1.57 -8.83
N ASP A 154 31.37 -2.07 -8.74
CA ASP A 154 31.61 -3.51 -8.89
C ASP A 154 31.01 -4.26 -7.68
N PRO A 155 30.04 -5.16 -7.87
CA PRO A 155 29.46 -5.95 -6.79
C PRO A 155 30.47 -6.75 -5.96
N ALA A 156 31.62 -7.09 -6.53
CA ALA A 156 32.68 -7.80 -5.81
C ALA A 156 33.35 -6.96 -4.71
N THR A 157 33.26 -5.63 -4.80
CA THR A 157 33.81 -4.69 -3.79
C THR A 157 32.84 -4.38 -2.66
N VAL A 158 31.61 -4.87 -2.75
CA VAL A 158 30.54 -4.58 -1.77
C VAL A 158 30.70 -5.43 -0.52
N VAL A 159 30.61 -4.80 0.64
CA VAL A 159 30.78 -5.47 1.93
C VAL A 159 29.48 -6.09 2.40
N ARG A 160 29.51 -7.34 2.81
CA ARG A 160 28.40 -8.02 3.49
C ARG A 160 28.44 -7.69 4.99
N CYS A 161 28.05 -6.48 5.32
CA CYS A 161 28.01 -5.98 6.69
C CYS A 161 26.58 -6.01 7.21
N THR A 162 26.38 -6.41 8.47
CA THR A 162 25.10 -6.40 9.17
C THR A 162 25.05 -5.36 10.31
N SER A 163 26.11 -4.58 10.48
CA SER A 163 26.18 -3.54 11.50
C SER A 163 25.23 -2.38 11.18
N LEU A 164 24.38 -2.04 12.11
CA LEU A 164 23.49 -0.86 12.01
C LEU A 164 24.22 0.48 12.19
N TYR A 165 25.47 0.43 12.62
CA TYR A 165 26.33 1.61 12.87
C TYR A 165 27.27 1.92 11.74
N GLY A 166 27.17 1.18 10.64
CA GLY A 166 28.02 1.32 9.46
C GLY A 166 29.19 0.34 9.44
N ILE A 167 29.85 0.29 8.29
CA ILE A 167 31.09 -0.48 8.08
C ILE A 167 32.21 0.25 8.81
N PRO A 168 32.96 -0.43 9.72
CA PRO A 168 34.06 0.18 10.43
C PRO A 168 35.28 0.41 9.53
N ASP A 169 36.10 1.38 9.88
CA ASP A 169 37.44 1.62 9.32
C ASP A 169 37.52 1.80 7.79
N VAL A 170 36.43 2.29 7.18
CA VAL A 170 36.39 2.64 5.76
C VAL A 170 35.87 4.06 5.57
N GLU A 171 36.43 4.78 4.60
CA GLU A 171 35.96 6.11 4.22
C GLU A 171 34.69 6.04 3.37
N GLU A 172 34.59 5.02 2.52
CA GLU A 172 33.47 4.78 1.65
C GLU A 172 33.19 3.28 1.55
N GLY A 173 32.05 2.84 2.04
CA GLY A 173 31.62 1.45 2.00
C GLY A 173 30.17 1.32 1.58
N TYR A 174 29.84 0.27 0.86
CA TYR A 174 28.50 -0.01 0.35
C TYR A 174 28.01 -1.37 0.80
N VAL A 175 26.70 -1.46 1.03
CA VAL A 175 25.99 -2.71 1.36
C VAL A 175 24.86 -2.96 0.36
N PRO A 176 24.39 -4.21 0.20
CA PRO A 176 23.25 -4.53 -0.65
C PRO A 176 21.99 -3.77 -0.26
N TYR A 177 21.29 -3.25 -1.27
CA TYR A 177 20.14 -2.40 -1.10
C TYR A 177 18.98 -2.79 -2.02
N ILE A 178 17.79 -2.93 -1.48
CA ILE A 178 16.57 -3.17 -2.26
C ILE A 178 15.93 -1.83 -2.57
N LYS A 179 16.16 -1.33 -3.78
CA LYS A 179 15.62 -0.05 -4.27
C LYS A 179 14.27 -0.21 -4.97
N SER A 180 13.99 -1.37 -5.52
CA SER A 180 12.76 -1.65 -6.27
C SER A 180 12.27 -3.06 -6.00
N ALA A 181 10.98 -3.30 -6.25
CA ALA A 181 10.39 -4.63 -6.11
C ALA A 181 11.01 -5.64 -7.09
N ALA A 182 11.05 -6.89 -6.67
CA ALA A 182 11.49 -8.00 -7.51
C ALA A 182 10.62 -8.14 -8.77
N LYS A 183 11.23 -8.59 -9.87
CA LYS A 183 10.53 -8.88 -11.12
C LYS A 183 9.62 -10.10 -11.01
N ARG A 184 9.91 -11.03 -10.09
CA ARG A 184 9.21 -12.30 -9.90
C ARG A 184 8.70 -12.41 -8.45
N ARG A 185 7.61 -13.16 -8.26
CA ARG A 185 7.09 -13.57 -6.96
C ARG A 185 8.02 -14.61 -6.31
N TYR A 186 8.00 -14.72 -5.00
CA TYR A 186 8.67 -15.75 -4.18
C TYR A 186 10.21 -15.75 -4.19
N VAL A 187 10.85 -15.12 -5.15
CA VAL A 187 12.32 -15.15 -5.28
C VAL A 187 12.99 -14.22 -4.29
N ARG A 188 14.25 -14.54 -3.94
CA ARG A 188 15.12 -13.58 -3.28
C ARG A 188 15.46 -12.46 -4.26
N GLN A 189 15.51 -11.22 -3.75
CA GLN A 189 15.95 -10.06 -4.54
C GLN A 189 17.42 -10.20 -4.93
N SER A 190 17.74 -9.85 -6.17
CA SER A 190 19.12 -9.78 -6.66
C SER A 190 19.83 -8.51 -6.17
N ASP A 191 21.16 -8.57 -6.10
CA ASP A 191 22.01 -7.46 -5.69
C ASP A 191 22.28 -6.53 -6.89
N GLU A 192 21.26 -5.75 -7.27
CA GLU A 192 21.36 -4.78 -8.38
C GLU A 192 21.69 -3.37 -7.88
N TRP A 193 21.45 -3.09 -6.60
CA TRP A 193 21.61 -1.79 -6.00
C TRP A 193 22.37 -1.87 -4.69
N PHE A 194 23.14 -0.82 -4.39
CA PHE A 194 23.97 -0.71 -3.20
C PHE A 194 23.84 0.68 -2.60
N VAL A 195 23.79 0.74 -1.28
CA VAL A 195 23.68 2.00 -0.55
C VAL A 195 24.94 2.20 0.29
N ARG A 196 25.41 3.44 0.33
CA ARG A 196 26.57 3.83 1.13
C ARG A 196 26.29 3.63 2.60
N TRP A 197 27.20 2.96 3.31
CA TRP A 197 26.97 2.45 4.67
C TRP A 197 28.19 2.55 5.58
N ASP A 198 29.13 3.49 5.33
CA ASP A 198 30.18 3.83 6.27
C ASP A 198 29.62 4.61 7.48
N LYS A 199 30.39 4.66 8.58
CA LYS A 199 29.95 5.29 9.83
C LYS A 199 29.57 6.75 9.65
N ALA A 200 30.35 7.54 8.91
CA ALA A 200 30.06 8.96 8.68
C ALA A 200 28.74 9.15 7.92
N THR A 201 28.46 8.24 6.97
CA THR A 201 27.21 8.24 6.21
C THR A 201 26.01 7.85 7.08
N ILE A 202 26.13 6.89 7.98
CA ILE A 202 25.06 6.55 8.94
C ILE A 202 24.78 7.73 9.88
N ASP A 203 25.82 8.41 10.36
CA ASP A 203 25.66 9.62 11.16
C ASP A 203 24.94 10.74 10.37
N PHE A 204 25.25 10.87 9.08
CA PHE A 204 24.55 11.80 8.20
C PHE A 204 23.06 11.45 8.07
N TYR A 205 22.72 10.20 7.80
CA TYR A 205 21.31 9.77 7.67
C TYR A 205 20.51 10.06 8.95
N ASN A 206 21.10 9.89 10.11
CA ASN A 206 20.44 10.16 11.40
C ASN A 206 20.23 11.65 11.68
N LYS A 207 21.12 12.53 11.20
CA LYS A 207 21.09 13.96 11.51
C LYS A 207 20.40 14.80 10.43
N ASN A 208 20.36 14.34 9.18
CA ASN A 208 19.87 15.12 8.06
C ASN A 208 18.32 15.10 8.00
N LYS A 209 17.71 16.30 8.03
CA LYS A 209 16.24 16.44 8.00
C LYS A 209 15.57 15.95 6.70
N LYS A 210 16.31 15.86 5.60
CA LYS A 210 15.80 15.31 4.33
C LYS A 210 15.84 13.78 4.31
N SER A 211 16.73 13.18 5.10
CA SER A 211 16.82 11.73 5.26
C SER A 211 15.67 11.23 6.14
N ARG A 212 15.17 10.04 5.83
CA ARG A 212 14.19 9.33 6.66
C ARG A 212 14.79 8.00 7.09
N PHE A 213 15.78 8.07 7.98
CA PHE A 213 16.44 6.88 8.53
C PHE A 213 15.56 6.29 9.64
N GLN A 214 14.72 5.35 9.26
CA GLN A 214 13.69 4.77 10.11
C GLN A 214 13.71 3.26 10.04
N ASN A 215 13.17 2.60 11.08
CA ASN A 215 13.02 1.14 11.13
C ASN A 215 14.33 0.37 10.95
N SER A 216 15.46 0.95 11.35
CA SER A 216 16.79 0.38 11.15
C SER A 216 16.97 -0.99 11.81
N SER A 217 16.24 -1.29 12.88
CA SER A 217 16.26 -2.60 13.54
C SER A 217 15.81 -3.78 12.64
N PHE A 218 15.22 -3.49 11.47
CA PHE A 218 14.79 -4.50 10.49
C PHE A 218 15.76 -4.65 9.31
N TYR A 219 16.80 -3.81 9.20
CA TYR A 219 17.79 -3.97 8.15
C TYR A 219 18.61 -5.22 8.36
N PHE A 220 19.02 -5.83 7.26
CA PHE A 220 19.76 -7.09 7.20
C PHE A 220 19.00 -8.32 7.73
N LYS A 221 17.77 -8.16 8.21
CA LYS A 221 16.93 -9.29 8.64
C LYS A 221 16.27 -9.98 7.46
N THR A 222 15.99 -11.27 7.64
CA THR A 222 15.17 -12.03 6.72
C THR A 222 13.69 -11.66 6.89
N GLY A 223 13.03 -11.33 5.78
CA GLY A 223 11.64 -10.91 5.76
C GLY A 223 11.05 -10.97 4.36
N ILE A 224 9.86 -10.44 4.21
CA ILE A 224 9.13 -10.38 2.94
C ILE A 224 9.05 -8.93 2.49
N GLY A 225 9.41 -8.65 1.24
CA GLY A 225 9.26 -7.34 0.62
C GLY A 225 8.07 -7.29 -0.31
N ILE A 226 7.33 -6.21 -0.26
CA ILE A 226 6.30 -5.88 -1.23
C ILE A 226 6.48 -4.44 -1.74
N PRO A 227 6.10 -4.15 -3.01
CA PRO A 227 6.20 -2.78 -3.53
C PRO A 227 5.21 -1.87 -2.81
N MET A 228 5.65 -0.67 -2.44
CA MET A 228 4.74 0.37 -1.92
C MET A 228 3.81 0.90 -3.02
N VAL A 229 4.30 1.04 -4.24
CA VAL A 229 3.45 1.49 -5.35
C VAL A 229 2.53 0.36 -5.77
N LYS A 230 1.22 0.64 -5.77
CA LYS A 230 0.18 -0.31 -6.12
C LYS A 230 0.31 -0.70 -7.59
N SER A 231 0.31 -1.99 -7.86
CA SER A 231 0.16 -2.58 -9.17
C SER A 231 -1.12 -3.43 -9.17
N SER A 232 -1.54 -3.89 -10.34
CA SER A 232 -2.68 -4.83 -10.45
C SER A 232 -2.51 -6.08 -9.60
N THR A 233 -1.27 -6.41 -9.25
CA THR A 233 -0.95 -7.62 -8.48
C THR A 233 0.22 -7.34 -7.53
N ILE A 234 0.08 -7.69 -6.25
CA ILE A 234 1.20 -7.71 -5.31
C ILE A 234 2.17 -8.79 -5.73
N ARG A 235 3.47 -8.45 -5.74
CA ARG A 235 4.56 -9.39 -5.94
C ARG A 235 5.43 -9.38 -4.70
N ALA A 236 5.10 -10.28 -3.78
CA ALA A 236 5.89 -10.47 -2.58
C ALA A 236 7.12 -11.32 -2.89
N PHE A 237 8.25 -10.92 -2.34
CA PHE A 237 9.55 -11.54 -2.56
C PHE A 237 10.32 -11.67 -1.24
N LEU A 238 11.31 -12.56 -1.21
CA LEU A 238 12.14 -12.77 -0.04
C LEU A 238 13.24 -11.70 0.05
N MET A 239 13.35 -11.06 1.20
CA MET A 239 14.47 -10.18 1.58
C MET A 239 15.37 -10.91 2.56
N ALA A 240 16.69 -10.82 2.39
CA ALA A 240 17.67 -11.32 3.36
C ALA A 240 18.98 -10.55 3.17
N ASP A 241 19.59 -10.12 4.27
CA ASP A 241 20.90 -9.44 4.28
C ASP A 241 20.94 -8.11 3.51
N HIS A 242 19.82 -7.41 3.43
CA HIS A 242 19.68 -6.14 2.71
C HIS A 242 19.18 -5.01 3.59
N VAL A 243 19.56 -3.81 3.23
CA VAL A 243 18.82 -2.60 3.57
C VAL A 243 17.77 -2.37 2.48
N PHE A 244 16.65 -1.70 2.77
CA PHE A 244 15.57 -1.52 1.80
C PHE A 244 15.01 -0.10 1.79
N ASP A 245 14.61 0.33 0.59
CA ASP A 245 14.11 1.67 0.28
C ASP A 245 12.69 1.91 0.80
N GLN A 246 12.33 3.17 0.99
CA GLN A 246 10.96 3.58 1.34
C GLN A 246 9.90 3.13 0.32
N SER A 247 10.29 2.77 -0.90
CA SER A 247 9.40 2.20 -1.92
C SER A 247 9.03 0.73 -1.67
N ILE A 248 9.61 0.14 -0.62
CA ILE A 248 9.37 -1.25 -0.20
C ILE A 248 8.73 -1.25 1.19
N VAL A 249 7.69 -2.03 1.33
CA VAL A 249 7.12 -2.41 2.63
C VAL A 249 7.67 -3.77 3.01
N GLY A 250 8.38 -3.84 4.12
CA GLY A 250 8.92 -5.06 4.71
C GLY A 250 7.93 -5.68 5.69
N ILE A 251 7.75 -6.99 5.62
CA ILE A 251 6.92 -7.78 6.52
C ILE A 251 7.84 -8.80 7.22
N PHE A 252 7.92 -8.71 8.53
CA PHE A 252 8.80 -9.53 9.36
C PHE A 252 7.94 -10.32 10.35
N PRO A 253 7.73 -11.63 10.11
CA PRO A 253 6.95 -12.46 11.01
C PRO A 253 7.53 -12.46 12.43
N LYS A 254 6.67 -12.34 13.46
CA LYS A 254 7.08 -12.46 14.85
C LYS A 254 7.52 -13.90 15.18
N ASP A 255 6.88 -14.88 14.53
CA ASP A 255 7.31 -16.27 14.49
C ASP A 255 8.05 -16.55 13.16
N PRO A 256 9.38 -16.73 13.14
CA PRO A 256 10.14 -16.97 11.92
C PRO A 256 9.70 -18.21 11.13
N SER A 257 9.10 -19.21 11.78
CA SER A 257 8.60 -20.42 11.10
C SER A 257 7.47 -20.11 10.09
N ARG A 258 6.78 -19.00 10.27
CA ARG A 258 5.67 -18.55 9.41
C ARG A 258 6.13 -17.77 8.18
N LEU A 259 7.43 -17.54 7.98
CA LEU A 259 7.95 -16.72 6.88
C LEU A 259 7.47 -17.19 5.50
N TYR A 260 7.65 -18.45 5.17
CA TYR A 260 7.28 -18.99 3.86
C TYR A 260 5.76 -19.11 3.68
N TYR A 261 5.05 -19.37 4.76
CA TYR A 261 3.61 -19.35 4.78
C TYR A 261 3.09 -17.94 4.43
N LEU A 262 3.56 -16.91 5.12
CA LEU A 262 3.18 -15.53 4.84
C LEU A 262 3.63 -15.07 3.45
N LEU A 263 4.79 -15.53 2.96
CA LEU A 263 5.23 -15.25 1.59
C LEU A 263 4.25 -15.83 0.56
N ALA A 264 3.74 -17.02 0.79
CA ALA A 264 2.72 -17.65 -0.07
C ALA A 264 1.38 -16.89 0.00
N VAL A 265 0.91 -16.60 1.21
CA VAL A 265 -0.33 -15.86 1.45
C VAL A 265 -0.28 -14.48 0.78
N MET A 266 0.81 -13.72 0.93
CA MET A 266 0.98 -12.40 0.33
C MET A 266 1.02 -12.40 -1.21
N ASN A 267 1.25 -13.54 -1.83
CA ASN A 267 1.21 -13.72 -3.29
C ASN A 267 -0.11 -14.31 -3.80
N SER A 268 -1.08 -14.61 -2.93
CA SER A 268 -2.38 -15.17 -3.32
C SER A 268 -3.28 -14.12 -3.96
N ASP A 269 -4.21 -14.56 -4.79
CA ASP A 269 -5.22 -13.69 -5.39
C ASP A 269 -6.17 -13.14 -4.32
N THR A 270 -6.50 -13.94 -3.29
CA THR A 270 -7.30 -13.49 -2.14
C THR A 270 -6.70 -12.26 -1.46
N ILE A 271 -5.39 -12.24 -1.21
CA ILE A 271 -4.73 -11.05 -0.60
C ILE A 271 -4.72 -9.87 -1.57
N ASN A 272 -4.57 -10.10 -2.87
CA ASN A 272 -4.68 -9.03 -3.84
C ASN A 272 -6.07 -8.37 -3.79
N ASP A 273 -7.13 -9.16 -3.79
CA ASP A 273 -8.51 -8.66 -3.71
C ASP A 273 -8.75 -7.93 -2.39
N LEU A 274 -8.28 -8.47 -1.27
CA LEU A 274 -8.36 -7.85 0.04
C LEU A 274 -7.64 -6.50 0.09
N VAL A 275 -6.42 -6.41 -0.44
CA VAL A 275 -5.67 -5.14 -0.50
C VAL A 275 -6.39 -4.12 -1.37
N HIS A 276 -6.95 -4.54 -2.50
CA HIS A 276 -7.73 -3.65 -3.35
C HIS A 276 -9.01 -3.15 -2.66
N ALA A 277 -9.66 -4.01 -1.89
CA ALA A 277 -10.87 -3.68 -1.15
C ALA A 277 -10.62 -2.66 -0.01
N ILE A 278 -9.55 -2.85 0.77
CA ILE A 278 -9.26 -1.98 1.93
C ILE A 278 -8.46 -0.73 1.58
N ASN A 279 -7.75 -0.73 0.45
CA ASN A 279 -6.84 0.34 0.05
C ASN A 279 -7.21 0.91 -1.33
N PRO A 280 -8.02 1.96 -1.39
CA PRO A 280 -8.36 2.63 -2.64
C PRO A 280 -7.27 3.59 -3.15
N THR A 281 -6.14 3.72 -2.42
CA THR A 281 -5.04 4.63 -2.81
C THR A 281 -4.03 3.95 -3.74
N ALA A 282 -3.15 4.75 -4.35
CA ALA A 282 -2.08 4.26 -5.22
C ALA A 282 -0.94 3.56 -4.46
N ASN A 283 -0.89 3.69 -3.12
CA ASN A 283 0.24 3.21 -2.33
C ASN A 283 -0.19 2.16 -1.31
N ASN A 284 0.46 1.00 -1.33
CA ASN A 284 0.36 -0.04 -0.32
C ASN A 284 1.16 0.38 0.93
N SER A 285 0.67 1.36 1.69
CA SER A 285 1.37 1.76 2.91
C SER A 285 1.34 0.65 3.96
N SER A 286 2.34 0.63 4.84
CA SER A 286 2.41 -0.33 5.95
C SER A 286 1.13 -0.35 6.80
N ASN A 287 0.45 0.79 6.93
CA ASN A 287 -0.79 0.90 7.69
C ASN A 287 -1.96 0.14 7.07
N TYR A 288 -2.05 0.06 5.74
CA TYR A 288 -3.06 -0.77 5.08
C TYR A 288 -2.70 -2.25 5.15
N ILE A 289 -1.43 -2.57 4.92
CA ILE A 289 -0.96 -3.95 4.96
C ILE A 289 -1.13 -4.58 6.35
N LYS A 290 -0.88 -3.83 7.43
CA LYS A 290 -1.15 -4.29 8.81
C LYS A 290 -2.59 -4.72 9.07
N GLN A 291 -3.54 -4.16 8.33
CA GLN A 291 -4.98 -4.41 8.52
C GLN A 291 -5.50 -5.60 7.73
N LEU A 292 -4.68 -6.22 6.89
CA LEU A 292 -5.06 -7.46 6.22
C LEU A 292 -5.41 -8.53 7.25
N PRO A 293 -6.46 -9.33 7.01
CA PRO A 293 -6.78 -10.45 7.88
C PRO A 293 -5.63 -11.46 7.84
N TYR A 294 -5.28 -11.98 9.01
CA TYR A 294 -4.42 -13.14 9.09
C TYR A 294 -5.28 -14.39 8.85
N ILE A 295 -4.95 -15.12 7.80
CA ILE A 295 -5.64 -16.35 7.39
C ILE A 295 -4.75 -17.51 7.82
N GLU A 296 -5.25 -18.44 8.60
CA GLU A 296 -4.57 -19.70 8.96
C GLU A 296 -4.92 -20.83 8.00
#